data_e2eb31eb6211917a4f800b69fc32f755
#
_entry.id   e2eb31eb6211917a4f800b69fc32f755
#
_cell.length_a   1.000
_cell.length_b   1.000
_cell.length_c   1.000
_cell.angle_alpha   90.00
_cell.angle_beta   90.00
_cell.angle_gamma   90.00
#
_symmetry.space_group_name_H-M   'P 1'
#
loop_
_entity.id
_entity.type
_entity.pdbx_description
1 polymer ?
#
loop_
_entity_poly.entity_id
_entity_poly.type
_entity_poly.pdbx_seq_one_letter_code
_entity_poly.pdbx_strand_id
1 'polypeptide(L)'
;MKITITKGKVKRAVRTIVYGVAGVGKSTWASNIPDAVFIDTESGTDSMDVARLPKPESWQDLQEELDYIITEKPCQTLVIDTIDRIETLLINDTVARDGKQSVEDYGYGKGYVLIQERWQKEFLFKLDRIIAVGINTVLIAHSVSRKVETPEETAFDHWELNLSRKVAPITKDWADMVLFCNFDLTVVDTSTNSNVSKRKAVGNAKRKIHCNQKPQYDAKNRYGLSDSYDMSFEPFRAIFDGKVERKEEHTVLDVNAPNTGIVDESNQIEQSLQTILIQECNKRNITKEQLDEWMIATGRPSFENASNNMLASMIDNIDTLVNQINKGDKQ
;
A
#
# COMPACT_ATOMS: atom_id res chain seq x y z
N MET A 1 -28.73 -7.45 -19.47
CA MET A 1 -27.79 -6.63 -18.71
C MET A 1 -27.26 -5.54 -19.63
N LYS A 2 -27.41 -4.26 -19.30
CA LYS A 2 -26.89 -3.17 -20.14
C LYS A 2 -25.45 -2.88 -19.68
N ILE A 3 -24.47 -3.23 -20.49
CA ILE A 3 -23.06 -2.99 -20.22
C ILE A 3 -22.74 -1.56 -20.69
N THR A 4 -22.23 -0.71 -19.81
CA THR A 4 -21.82 0.66 -20.13
C THR A 4 -20.34 0.78 -19.90
N ILE A 5 -19.61 1.23 -20.93
CA ILE A 5 -18.17 1.53 -20.83
C ILE A 5 -18.01 2.99 -20.43
N THR A 6 -17.36 3.26 -19.30
CA THR A 6 -16.99 4.61 -18.86
C THR A 6 -15.55 4.90 -19.30
N LYS A 7 -15.32 6.07 -19.90
CA LYS A 7 -13.99 6.52 -20.32
C LYS A 7 -13.64 7.82 -19.61
N GLY A 8 -12.41 7.92 -19.11
CA GLY A 8 -11.90 9.11 -18.42
C GLY A 8 -11.88 8.95 -16.89
N LYS A 9 -11.46 10.01 -16.20
CA LYS A 9 -11.30 10.01 -14.74
C LYS A 9 -12.66 9.96 -14.05
N VAL A 10 -12.80 9.08 -13.07
CA VAL A 10 -14.04 8.93 -12.28
C VAL A 10 -13.85 9.65 -10.95
N LYS A 11 -14.65 10.69 -10.70
CA LYS A 11 -14.73 11.34 -9.38
C LYS A 11 -15.49 10.42 -8.43
N ARG A 12 -14.87 10.06 -7.32
CA ARG A 12 -15.50 9.31 -6.23
C ARG A 12 -14.93 9.74 -4.89
N ALA A 13 -15.63 9.40 -3.83
CA ALA A 13 -15.15 9.56 -2.47
C ALA A 13 -13.83 8.80 -2.23
N VAL A 14 -13.02 9.30 -1.31
CA VAL A 14 -11.63 8.90 -1.07
C VAL A 14 -11.56 7.79 -0.03
N ARG A 15 -10.69 6.82 -0.25
CA ARG A 15 -10.35 5.74 0.69
C ARG A 15 -8.97 6.02 1.26
N THR A 16 -8.89 6.45 2.51
CA THR A 16 -7.62 6.83 3.15
C THR A 16 -7.34 5.97 4.37
N ILE A 17 -6.10 5.54 4.53
CA ILE A 17 -5.57 4.97 5.77
C ILE A 17 -4.51 5.92 6.31
N VAL A 18 -4.60 6.26 7.60
CA VAL A 18 -3.61 7.05 8.33
C VAL A 18 -3.11 6.21 9.50
N TYR A 19 -1.87 5.77 9.45
CA TYR A 19 -1.34 4.91 10.49
C TYR A 19 0.02 5.41 11.00
N GLY A 20 0.40 4.98 12.18
CA GLY A 20 1.68 5.41 12.76
C GLY A 20 1.72 5.22 14.27
N VAL A 21 2.83 5.65 14.88
CA VAL A 21 3.07 5.50 16.30
C VAL A 21 2.01 6.20 17.15
N ALA A 22 1.81 5.70 18.37
CA ALA A 22 0.90 6.33 19.31
C ALA A 22 1.35 7.76 19.63
N GLY A 23 0.38 8.67 19.82
CA GLY A 23 0.66 10.07 20.17
C GLY A 23 1.22 10.93 19.04
N VAL A 24 1.40 10.43 17.81
CA VAL A 24 1.91 11.23 16.69
C VAL A 24 0.90 12.29 16.18
N GLY A 25 -0.38 12.20 16.55
CA GLY A 25 -1.41 13.18 16.22
C GLY A 25 -2.33 12.77 15.08
N LYS A 26 -2.54 11.47 14.84
CA LYS A 26 -3.44 10.96 13.78
C LYS A 26 -4.88 11.48 13.94
N SER A 27 -5.46 11.33 15.13
CA SER A 27 -6.82 11.81 15.45
C SER A 27 -6.93 13.32 15.32
N THR A 28 -5.91 14.08 15.79
CA THR A 28 -5.82 15.54 15.61
C THR A 28 -5.73 15.95 14.14
N TRP A 29 -5.02 15.19 13.32
CA TRP A 29 -4.99 15.42 11.87
C TRP A 29 -6.38 15.21 11.26
N ALA A 30 -7.06 14.12 11.63
CA ALA A 30 -8.39 13.80 11.13
C ALA A 30 -9.47 14.78 11.61
N SER A 31 -9.34 15.37 12.81
CA SER A 31 -10.29 16.37 13.33
C SER A 31 -10.30 17.68 12.52
N ASN A 32 -9.29 17.93 11.67
CA ASN A 32 -9.26 19.07 10.77
C ASN A 32 -9.97 18.81 9.42
N ILE A 33 -10.51 17.61 9.21
CA ILE A 33 -11.30 17.28 8.02
C ILE A 33 -12.67 17.94 8.16
N PRO A 34 -13.09 18.80 7.21
CA PRO A 34 -14.41 19.41 7.27
C PRO A 34 -15.53 18.37 7.24
N ASP A 35 -16.58 18.61 8.04
CA ASP A 35 -17.80 17.80 8.07
C ASP A 35 -17.49 16.28 8.28
N ALA A 36 -16.57 15.98 9.21
CA ALA A 36 -16.21 14.63 9.58
C ALA A 36 -17.04 14.14 10.77
N VAL A 37 -17.50 12.90 10.70
CA VAL A 37 -18.11 12.16 11.84
C VAL A 37 -17.19 11.01 12.20
N PHE A 38 -16.95 10.84 13.50
CA PHE A 38 -16.05 9.82 14.05
C PHE A 38 -16.83 8.62 14.58
N ILE A 39 -16.33 7.43 14.31
CA ILE A 39 -16.54 6.21 15.09
C ILE A 39 -15.28 6.06 15.93
N ASP A 40 -15.35 6.48 17.21
CA ASP A 40 -14.21 6.45 18.14
C ASP A 40 -14.29 5.20 19.00
N THR A 41 -13.42 4.24 18.75
CA THR A 41 -13.42 2.94 19.46
C THR A 41 -12.62 2.94 20.76
N GLU A 42 -11.81 4.00 21.00
CA GLU A 42 -10.88 4.07 22.13
C GLU A 42 -11.17 5.24 23.08
N SER A 43 -12.19 6.07 22.78
CA SER A 43 -12.50 7.31 23.50
C SER A 43 -11.36 8.34 23.47
N GLY A 44 -10.51 8.26 22.43
CA GLY A 44 -9.37 9.15 22.23
C GLY A 44 -9.75 10.58 21.82
N THR A 45 -10.99 10.77 21.33
CA THR A 45 -11.50 12.06 20.86
C THR A 45 -12.30 12.83 21.91
N ASP A 46 -12.46 12.33 23.15
CA ASP A 46 -13.31 12.95 24.19
C ASP A 46 -12.92 14.40 24.49
N SER A 47 -11.64 14.75 24.36
CA SER A 47 -11.12 16.11 24.54
C SER A 47 -11.13 16.96 23.29
N MET A 48 -11.67 16.47 22.16
CA MET A 48 -11.65 17.13 20.86
C MET A 48 -13.06 17.63 20.50
N ASP A 49 -13.13 18.76 19.83
CA ASP A 49 -14.40 19.30 19.29
C ASP A 49 -14.68 18.62 17.93
N VAL A 50 -15.29 17.46 17.97
CA VAL A 50 -15.64 16.65 16.79
C VAL A 50 -17.03 16.02 16.95
N ALA A 51 -17.73 15.85 15.83
CA ALA A 51 -18.94 15.05 15.79
C ALA A 51 -18.58 13.55 15.84
N ARG A 52 -19.29 12.79 16.69
CA ARG A 52 -19.03 11.35 16.82
C ARG A 52 -20.32 10.56 16.99
N LEU A 53 -20.31 9.32 16.52
CA LEU A 53 -21.30 8.30 16.86
C LEU A 53 -21.01 7.73 18.26
N PRO A 54 -21.96 7.02 18.89
CA PRO A 54 -21.68 6.26 20.08
C PRO A 54 -20.46 5.35 19.89
N LYS A 55 -19.78 5.00 20.97
CA LYS A 55 -18.68 4.04 20.89
C LYS A 55 -19.24 2.63 20.66
N PRO A 56 -18.86 1.92 19.58
CA PRO A 56 -19.32 0.56 19.37
C PRO A 56 -18.65 -0.39 20.37
N GLU A 57 -19.45 -1.11 21.14
CA GLU A 57 -18.98 -2.11 22.10
C GLU A 57 -18.99 -3.53 21.52
N SER A 58 -19.68 -3.73 20.40
CA SER A 58 -19.77 -4.99 19.68
C SER A 58 -19.61 -4.83 18.18
N TRP A 59 -19.37 -5.97 17.48
CA TRP A 59 -19.38 -6.00 16.03
C TRP A 59 -20.73 -5.57 15.45
N GLN A 60 -21.83 -5.92 16.13
CA GLN A 60 -23.19 -5.59 15.71
C GLN A 60 -23.42 -4.08 15.78
N ASP A 61 -22.99 -3.41 16.87
CA ASP A 61 -23.12 -1.96 17.02
C ASP A 61 -22.42 -1.23 15.87
N LEU A 62 -21.18 -1.66 15.56
CA LEU A 62 -20.45 -1.11 14.40
C LEU A 62 -21.22 -1.30 13.09
N GLN A 63 -21.81 -2.49 12.89
CA GLN A 63 -22.56 -2.77 11.67
C GLN A 63 -23.80 -1.86 11.53
N GLU A 64 -24.47 -1.56 12.62
CA GLU A 64 -25.62 -0.65 12.68
C GLU A 64 -25.20 0.80 12.43
N GLU A 65 -24.08 1.24 13.00
CA GLU A 65 -23.51 2.57 12.75
C GLU A 65 -23.11 2.78 11.29
N LEU A 66 -22.47 1.78 10.67
CA LEU A 66 -22.12 1.85 9.24
C LEU A 66 -23.37 1.89 8.35
N ASP A 67 -24.43 1.15 8.71
CA ASP A 67 -25.71 1.20 7.99
C ASP A 67 -26.41 2.56 8.16
N TYR A 68 -26.34 3.17 9.36
CA TYR A 68 -26.80 4.54 9.60
C TYR A 68 -26.08 5.55 8.70
N ILE A 69 -24.76 5.49 8.60
CA ILE A 69 -23.96 6.37 7.73
C ILE A 69 -24.39 6.22 6.26
N ILE A 70 -24.65 5.01 5.79
CA ILE A 70 -25.08 4.73 4.41
C ILE A 70 -26.44 5.33 4.14
N THR A 71 -27.38 5.20 5.10
CA THR A 71 -28.77 5.57 4.94
C THR A 71 -28.98 7.07 5.10
N GLU A 72 -28.49 7.64 6.21
CA GLU A 72 -28.74 9.03 6.59
C GLU A 72 -27.76 10.02 5.97
N LYS A 73 -26.54 9.56 5.61
CA LYS A 73 -25.48 10.40 5.02
C LYS A 73 -25.20 11.67 5.85
N PRO A 74 -24.92 11.54 7.14
CA PRO A 74 -24.86 12.66 8.07
C PRO A 74 -23.58 13.50 7.92
N CYS A 75 -22.64 13.12 7.06
CA CYS A 75 -21.32 13.75 6.93
C CYS A 75 -20.76 13.62 5.52
N GLN A 76 -19.71 14.40 5.21
CA GLN A 76 -18.91 14.22 4.00
C GLN A 76 -17.74 13.25 4.19
N THR A 77 -17.33 13.02 5.43
CA THR A 77 -16.23 12.11 5.74
C THR A 77 -16.53 11.28 7.00
N LEU A 78 -16.43 9.96 6.88
CA LEU A 78 -16.42 9.05 8.01
C LEU A 78 -14.98 8.80 8.45
N VAL A 79 -14.68 8.99 9.73
CA VAL A 79 -13.41 8.65 10.37
C VAL A 79 -13.61 7.49 11.34
N ILE A 80 -12.84 6.42 11.21
CA ILE A 80 -12.85 5.29 12.14
C ILE A 80 -11.52 5.26 12.90
N ASP A 81 -11.55 5.46 14.20
CA ASP A 81 -10.38 5.59 15.07
C ASP A 81 -10.51 4.67 16.31
N THR A 82 -9.90 3.48 16.32
CA THR A 82 -8.97 2.88 15.37
C THR A 82 -9.47 1.55 14.80
N ILE A 83 -9.01 1.17 13.62
CA ILE A 83 -9.39 -0.11 13.00
C ILE A 83 -8.74 -1.32 13.66
N ASP A 84 -7.66 -1.15 14.42
CA ASP A 84 -7.09 -2.22 15.28
C ASP A 84 -8.15 -2.73 16.26
N ARG A 85 -8.91 -1.81 16.86
CA ARG A 85 -9.99 -2.17 17.76
C ARG A 85 -11.16 -2.82 17.03
N ILE A 86 -11.46 -2.35 15.81
CA ILE A 86 -12.49 -2.95 14.95
C ILE A 86 -12.15 -4.41 14.63
N GLU A 87 -10.89 -4.72 14.32
CA GLU A 87 -10.46 -6.12 14.10
C GLU A 87 -10.69 -6.96 15.37
N THR A 88 -10.42 -6.40 16.54
CA THR A 88 -10.69 -7.06 17.82
C THR A 88 -12.18 -7.37 18.02
N LEU A 89 -13.07 -6.44 17.69
CA LEU A 89 -14.52 -6.65 17.77
C LEU A 89 -14.95 -7.79 16.82
N LEU A 90 -14.44 -7.82 15.60
CA LEU A 90 -14.72 -8.88 14.64
C LEU A 90 -14.22 -10.25 15.12
N ILE A 91 -13.02 -10.31 15.69
CA ILE A 91 -12.46 -11.54 16.25
C ILE A 91 -13.36 -12.05 17.37
N ASN A 92 -13.71 -11.19 18.34
CA ASN A 92 -14.54 -11.56 19.47
C ASN A 92 -15.91 -12.08 19.02
N ASP A 93 -16.58 -11.40 18.10
CA ASP A 93 -17.85 -11.83 17.53
C ASP A 93 -17.72 -13.19 16.81
N THR A 94 -16.68 -13.38 16.03
CA THR A 94 -16.47 -14.63 15.30
C THR A 94 -16.28 -15.82 16.24
N VAL A 95 -15.44 -15.64 17.25
CA VAL A 95 -15.11 -16.67 18.23
C VAL A 95 -16.34 -17.01 19.08
N ALA A 96 -17.07 -16.00 19.54
CA ALA A 96 -18.28 -16.18 20.35
C ALA A 96 -19.39 -16.88 19.56
N ARG A 97 -19.64 -16.47 18.32
CA ARG A 97 -20.66 -17.07 17.44
C ARG A 97 -20.43 -18.56 17.20
N ASP A 98 -19.17 -18.98 17.06
CA ASP A 98 -18.82 -20.36 16.79
C ASP A 98 -18.54 -21.18 18.08
N GLY A 99 -18.81 -20.60 19.27
CA GLY A 99 -18.63 -21.23 20.57
C GLY A 99 -17.18 -21.59 20.89
N LYS A 100 -16.23 -20.82 20.36
CA LYS A 100 -14.78 -20.99 20.57
C LYS A 100 -14.26 -20.00 21.61
N GLN A 101 -13.06 -20.25 22.13
CA GLN A 101 -12.40 -19.34 23.09
C GLN A 101 -11.38 -18.41 22.42
N SER A 102 -10.80 -18.88 21.30
CA SER A 102 -9.78 -18.12 20.58
C SER A 102 -9.78 -18.43 19.06
N VAL A 103 -9.11 -17.59 18.29
CA VAL A 103 -8.88 -17.82 16.86
C VAL A 103 -8.05 -19.10 16.62
N GLU A 104 -7.19 -19.45 17.56
CA GLU A 104 -6.33 -20.65 17.47
C GLU A 104 -7.15 -21.95 17.54
N ASP A 105 -8.33 -21.95 18.17
CA ASP A 105 -9.20 -23.12 18.31
C ASP A 105 -9.78 -23.62 16.96
N TYR A 106 -9.65 -22.81 15.89
CA TYR A 106 -10.01 -23.25 14.53
C TYR A 106 -8.96 -24.20 13.92
N GLY A 107 -7.75 -24.21 14.48
CA GLY A 107 -6.63 -25.04 14.03
C GLY A 107 -6.05 -24.65 12.66
N TYR A 108 -4.79 -24.94 12.47
CA TYR A 108 -4.06 -24.75 11.19
C TYR A 108 -4.25 -23.39 10.51
N GLY A 109 -4.41 -22.31 11.29
CA GLY A 109 -4.59 -20.96 10.78
C GLY A 109 -5.94 -20.67 10.09
N LYS A 110 -6.91 -21.59 10.13
CA LYS A 110 -8.24 -21.42 9.52
C LYS A 110 -9.01 -20.25 10.11
N GLY A 111 -8.85 -19.99 11.41
CA GLY A 111 -9.49 -18.87 12.09
C GLY A 111 -9.08 -17.52 11.48
N TYR A 112 -7.80 -17.33 11.17
CA TYR A 112 -7.32 -16.11 10.53
C TYR A 112 -7.82 -15.95 9.09
N VAL A 113 -8.04 -17.03 8.36
CA VAL A 113 -8.66 -17.00 7.02
C VAL A 113 -10.13 -16.57 7.15
N LEU A 114 -10.87 -17.11 8.12
CA LEU A 114 -12.25 -16.72 8.38
C LEU A 114 -12.37 -15.25 8.77
N ILE A 115 -11.48 -14.74 9.64
CA ILE A 115 -11.43 -13.30 9.98
C ILE A 115 -11.18 -12.45 8.75
N GLN A 116 -10.21 -12.84 7.89
CA GLN A 116 -9.93 -12.14 6.63
C GLN A 116 -11.17 -12.08 5.71
N GLU A 117 -11.88 -13.21 5.54
CA GLU A 117 -13.07 -13.26 4.72
C GLU A 117 -14.20 -12.37 5.25
N ARG A 118 -14.45 -12.42 6.57
CA ARG A 118 -15.44 -11.58 7.22
C ARG A 118 -15.07 -10.10 7.13
N TRP A 119 -13.79 -9.74 7.36
CA TRP A 119 -13.30 -8.39 7.20
C TRP A 119 -13.57 -7.84 5.80
N GLN A 120 -13.28 -8.63 4.77
CA GLN A 120 -13.53 -8.23 3.39
C GLN A 120 -15.03 -8.10 3.09
N LYS A 121 -15.83 -9.09 3.47
CA LYS A 121 -17.26 -9.18 3.10
C LYS A 121 -18.17 -8.28 3.95
N GLU A 122 -17.85 -8.13 5.24
CA GLU A 122 -18.72 -7.44 6.18
C GLU A 122 -18.23 -6.00 6.47
N PHE A 123 -16.92 -5.74 6.49
CA PHE A 123 -16.38 -4.41 6.78
C PHE A 123 -16.01 -3.65 5.51
N LEU A 124 -15.01 -4.11 4.74
CA LEU A 124 -14.56 -3.37 3.54
C LEU A 124 -15.69 -3.19 2.52
N PHE A 125 -16.54 -4.19 2.34
CA PHE A 125 -17.71 -4.06 1.45
C PHE A 125 -18.70 -3.00 1.93
N LYS A 126 -18.94 -2.86 3.24
CA LYS A 126 -19.76 -1.76 3.78
C LYS A 126 -19.10 -0.41 3.56
N LEU A 127 -17.79 -0.30 3.77
CA LEU A 127 -17.06 0.93 3.44
C LEU A 127 -17.15 1.26 1.95
N ASP A 128 -17.15 0.27 1.05
CA ASP A 128 -17.39 0.51 -0.38
C ASP A 128 -18.78 1.08 -0.66
N ARG A 129 -19.81 0.67 0.10
CA ARG A 129 -21.14 1.27 0.01
C ARG A 129 -21.16 2.72 0.50
N ILE A 130 -20.40 3.04 1.56
CA ILE A 130 -20.22 4.42 2.05
C ILE A 130 -19.54 5.28 0.98
N ILE A 131 -18.48 4.78 0.35
CA ILE A 131 -17.83 5.44 -0.80
C ILE A 131 -18.81 5.63 -1.97
N ALA A 132 -19.65 4.64 -2.27
CA ALA A 132 -20.62 4.71 -3.37
C ALA A 132 -21.71 5.77 -3.15
N VAL A 133 -22.06 6.09 -1.90
CA VAL A 133 -23.00 7.18 -1.58
C VAL A 133 -22.31 8.55 -1.48
N GLY A 134 -20.99 8.63 -1.76
CA GLY A 134 -20.26 9.89 -1.88
C GLY A 134 -19.53 10.34 -0.60
N ILE A 135 -19.44 9.50 0.43
CA ILE A 135 -18.80 9.84 1.71
C ILE A 135 -17.36 9.32 1.70
N ASN A 136 -16.39 10.22 1.95
CA ASN A 136 -14.99 9.86 2.14
C ASN A 136 -14.82 8.98 3.38
N THR A 137 -13.84 8.09 3.35
CA THR A 137 -13.56 7.21 4.49
C THR A 137 -12.09 7.33 4.90
N VAL A 138 -11.86 7.59 6.18
CA VAL A 138 -10.54 7.65 6.81
C VAL A 138 -10.46 6.57 7.88
N LEU A 139 -9.53 5.64 7.71
CA LEU A 139 -9.24 4.58 8.67
C LEU A 139 -7.96 4.94 9.42
N ILE A 140 -8.07 5.13 10.73
CA ILE A 140 -6.90 5.35 11.59
C ILE A 140 -6.46 4.02 12.19
N ALA A 141 -5.15 3.78 12.19
CA ALA A 141 -4.55 2.58 12.78
C ALA A 141 -3.28 2.91 13.56
N HIS A 142 -2.93 2.05 14.50
CA HIS A 142 -1.59 2.04 15.07
C HIS A 142 -0.60 1.39 14.10
N SER A 143 0.68 1.62 14.35
CA SER A 143 1.75 0.93 13.61
C SER A 143 2.41 -0.12 14.49
N VAL A 144 2.89 -1.17 13.85
CA VAL A 144 3.78 -2.17 14.45
C VAL A 144 5.06 -2.23 13.63
N SER A 145 6.21 -2.34 14.33
CA SER A 145 7.49 -2.58 13.67
C SER A 145 7.74 -4.08 13.62
N ARG A 146 8.06 -4.61 12.42
CA ARG A 146 8.46 -6.00 12.21
C ARG A 146 9.80 -6.06 11.53
N LYS A 147 10.63 -7.03 11.91
CA LYS A 147 11.87 -7.29 11.21
C LYS A 147 11.58 -7.99 9.89
N VAL A 148 12.15 -7.44 8.83
CA VAL A 148 12.14 -8.02 7.49
C VAL A 148 13.56 -8.47 7.18
N GLU A 149 13.71 -9.74 6.82
CA GLU A 149 14.96 -10.34 6.38
C GLU A 149 14.80 -10.71 4.91
N THR A 150 15.67 -10.17 4.07
CA THR A 150 15.79 -10.58 2.68
C THR A 150 17.11 -11.34 2.50
N PRO A 151 17.20 -12.27 1.54
CA PRO A 151 18.43 -13.02 1.31
C PRO A 151 19.66 -12.15 0.99
N GLU A 152 19.43 -10.92 0.55
CA GLU A 152 20.47 -10.01 0.02
C GLU A 152 20.81 -8.85 0.96
N GLU A 153 20.00 -8.60 2.00
CA GLU A 153 20.17 -7.47 2.90
C GLU A 153 20.14 -7.88 4.38
N THR A 154 20.85 -7.13 5.21
CA THR A 154 20.74 -7.27 6.66
C THR A 154 19.33 -6.95 7.13
N ALA A 155 18.83 -7.71 8.12
CA ALA A 155 17.51 -7.48 8.72
C ALA A 155 17.30 -6.01 9.10
N PHE A 156 16.18 -5.44 8.67
CA PHE A 156 15.78 -4.07 9.02
C PHE A 156 14.36 -4.04 9.60
N ASP A 157 14.07 -2.97 10.34
CA ASP A 157 12.75 -2.74 10.90
C ASP A 157 11.83 -2.11 9.84
N HIS A 158 10.66 -2.72 9.62
CA HIS A 158 9.62 -2.26 8.73
C HIS A 158 8.35 -1.93 9.51
N TRP A 159 7.80 -0.73 9.29
CA TRP A 159 6.57 -0.26 9.91
C TRP A 159 5.36 -0.60 9.03
N GLU A 160 4.38 -1.27 9.62
CA GLU A 160 3.14 -1.65 8.96
C GLU A 160 1.92 -1.41 9.87
N LEU A 161 0.72 -1.58 9.31
CA LEU A 161 -0.54 -1.51 10.06
C LEU A 161 -0.55 -2.53 11.19
N ASN A 162 -0.98 -2.13 12.37
CA ASN A 162 -1.18 -3.02 13.51
C ASN A 162 -2.46 -3.87 13.36
N LEU A 163 -2.54 -4.60 12.28
CA LEU A 163 -3.58 -5.58 11.97
C LEU A 163 -2.95 -6.97 11.83
N SER A 164 -3.78 -8.00 11.84
CA SER A 164 -3.31 -9.37 11.58
C SER A 164 -2.68 -9.49 10.19
N ARG A 165 -1.76 -10.44 10.04
CA ARG A 165 -1.01 -10.65 8.78
C ARG A 165 -1.90 -10.96 7.57
N LYS A 166 -3.14 -11.41 7.79
CA LYS A 166 -4.11 -11.68 6.73
C LYS A 166 -4.95 -10.46 6.37
N VAL A 167 -5.25 -9.61 7.35
CA VAL A 167 -6.14 -8.46 7.21
C VAL A 167 -5.38 -7.22 6.72
N ALA A 168 -4.15 -6.99 7.20
CA ALA A 168 -3.37 -5.81 6.83
C ALA A 168 -3.18 -5.64 5.31
N PRO A 169 -2.79 -6.67 4.51
CA PRO A 169 -2.60 -6.52 3.07
C PRO A 169 -3.88 -6.10 2.34
N ILE A 170 -4.99 -6.80 2.57
CA ILE A 170 -6.26 -6.51 1.88
C ILE A 170 -6.82 -5.13 2.24
N THR A 171 -6.53 -4.64 3.45
CA THR A 171 -6.92 -3.29 3.89
C THR A 171 -6.08 -2.23 3.17
N LYS A 172 -4.77 -2.43 3.04
CA LYS A 172 -3.88 -1.55 2.26
C LYS A 172 -4.26 -1.52 0.77
N ASP A 173 -4.57 -2.67 0.20
CA ASP A 173 -4.97 -2.77 -1.22
C ASP A 173 -6.27 -2.01 -1.49
N TRP A 174 -7.22 -2.07 -0.56
CA TRP A 174 -8.49 -1.36 -0.64
C TRP A 174 -8.33 0.16 -0.68
N ALA A 175 -7.33 0.74 0.01
CA ALA A 175 -7.15 2.18 0.13
C ALA A 175 -6.60 2.83 -1.15
N ASP A 176 -6.96 4.10 -1.40
CA ASP A 176 -6.37 4.96 -2.43
C ASP A 176 -5.12 5.69 -1.92
N MET A 177 -5.09 6.01 -0.63
CA MET A 177 -3.94 6.56 0.10
C MET A 177 -3.67 5.74 1.36
N VAL A 178 -2.40 5.46 1.61
CA VAL A 178 -1.89 4.92 2.87
C VAL A 178 -0.80 5.88 3.34
N LEU A 179 -1.04 6.54 4.45
CA LEU A 179 -0.21 7.61 5.00
C LEU A 179 0.46 7.12 6.29
N PHE A 180 1.78 7.06 6.29
CA PHE A 180 2.55 6.70 7.48
C PHE A 180 2.94 7.94 8.27
N CYS A 181 2.58 7.97 9.56
CA CYS A 181 2.85 9.08 10.47
C CYS A 181 3.90 8.68 11.51
N ASN A 182 4.98 9.45 11.58
CA ASN A 182 6.05 9.21 12.56
C ASN A 182 6.70 10.51 13.00
N PHE A 183 7.49 10.43 14.08
CA PHE A 183 8.38 11.52 14.49
C PHE A 183 9.62 11.53 13.58
N ASP A 184 10.08 12.75 13.25
CA ASP A 184 11.32 12.97 12.49
C ASP A 184 12.51 12.79 13.44
N LEU A 185 13.05 11.57 13.44
CA LEU A 185 14.16 11.19 14.30
C LEU A 185 15.45 11.20 13.50
N THR A 186 16.41 12.02 13.91
CA THR A 186 17.78 11.97 13.40
C THR A 186 18.62 11.12 14.35
N VAL A 187 19.18 10.03 13.85
CA VAL A 187 20.13 9.22 14.62
C VAL A 187 21.50 9.88 14.53
N VAL A 188 21.99 10.42 15.64
CA VAL A 188 23.33 10.99 15.72
C VAL A 188 24.26 9.97 16.37
N ASP A 189 25.38 9.69 15.72
CA ASP A 189 26.44 8.86 16.27
C ASP A 189 27.24 9.70 17.30
N THR A 190 27.13 9.36 18.59
CA THR A 190 27.78 10.09 19.69
C THR A 190 29.01 9.36 20.18
N SER A 191 29.59 8.44 19.40
CA SER A 191 30.78 7.73 19.75
C SER A 191 32.02 8.65 19.69
N THR A 192 32.59 8.97 20.86
CA THR A 192 33.90 9.61 20.98
C THR A 192 35.07 8.62 20.97
N ASN A 193 34.80 7.31 20.92
CA ASN A 193 35.81 6.25 20.88
C ASN A 193 35.41 5.16 19.89
N SER A 194 36.36 4.74 19.06
CA SER A 194 36.20 3.82 17.91
C SER A 194 35.71 2.39 18.22
N ASN A 195 35.56 2.02 19.50
CA ASN A 195 35.22 0.64 19.88
C ASN A 195 33.80 0.44 20.45
N VAL A 196 33.01 1.49 20.62
CA VAL A 196 31.62 1.39 21.08
C VAL A 196 30.77 2.42 20.35
N SER A 197 30.01 2.00 19.33
CA SER A 197 29.05 2.88 18.67
C SER A 197 27.84 3.12 19.60
N LYS A 198 27.82 4.27 20.25
CA LYS A 198 26.62 4.75 20.96
C LYS A 198 25.80 5.60 19.99
N ARG A 199 24.76 5.03 19.42
CA ARG A 199 23.76 5.75 18.62
C ARG A 199 22.68 6.32 19.55
N LYS A 200 22.49 7.62 19.50
CA LYS A 200 21.42 8.30 20.22
C LYS A 200 20.44 8.88 19.21
N ALA A 201 19.19 8.51 19.34
CA ALA A 201 18.13 9.16 18.57
C ALA A 201 17.94 10.57 19.14
N VAL A 202 18.24 11.59 18.37
CA VAL A 202 17.96 12.99 18.68
C VAL A 202 16.84 13.41 17.77
N GLY A 203 15.63 13.58 18.33
CA GLY A 203 14.48 14.06 17.59
C GLY A 203 14.18 15.50 17.99
N ASN A 204 13.81 16.33 17.02
CA ASN A 204 13.31 17.69 17.27
C ASN A 204 11.78 17.74 17.47
N ALA A 205 11.16 16.63 17.83
CA ALA A 205 9.72 16.45 18.01
C ALA A 205 8.85 16.83 16.79
N LYS A 206 9.45 17.07 15.61
CA LYS A 206 8.69 17.29 14.38
C LYS A 206 8.00 15.99 13.97
N ARG A 207 6.76 16.13 13.55
CA ARG A 207 5.91 15.03 13.11
C ARG A 207 5.74 15.09 11.61
N LYS A 208 5.89 13.96 10.94
CA LYS A 208 5.81 13.85 9.47
C LYS A 208 4.72 12.86 9.06
N ILE A 209 4.11 13.15 7.91
CA ILE A 209 3.25 12.24 7.17
C ILE A 209 4.00 11.85 5.91
N HIS A 210 4.25 10.55 5.76
CA HIS A 210 4.90 9.97 4.58
C HIS A 210 3.83 9.40 3.65
N CYS A 211 3.92 9.76 2.37
CA CYS A 211 2.89 9.44 1.37
C CYS A 211 3.34 8.37 0.36
N ASN A 212 4.64 8.19 0.16
CA ASN A 212 5.18 7.25 -0.82
C ASN A 212 5.90 6.09 -0.13
N GLN A 213 5.76 4.88 -0.71
CA GLN A 213 6.36 3.65 -0.22
C GLN A 213 7.88 3.78 -0.04
N LYS A 214 8.40 3.23 1.07
CA LYS A 214 9.83 3.05 1.31
C LYS A 214 10.09 1.68 1.96
N PRO A 215 11.32 1.15 1.89
CA PRO A 215 11.63 -0.14 2.53
C PRO A 215 11.30 -0.17 4.03
N GLN A 216 11.34 0.97 4.72
CA GLN A 216 11.13 1.06 6.16
C GLN A 216 9.66 1.15 6.57
N TYR A 217 8.74 1.43 5.65
CA TYR A 217 7.31 1.56 5.96
C TYR A 217 6.42 1.43 4.71
N ASP A 218 5.19 0.99 4.92
CA ASP A 218 4.16 0.97 3.89
C ASP A 218 3.58 2.36 3.67
N ALA A 219 3.45 2.77 2.41
CA ALA A 219 2.69 3.95 2.01
C ALA A 219 2.12 3.77 0.60
N LYS A 220 1.08 4.54 0.27
CA LYS A 220 0.43 4.48 -1.05
C LYS A 220 -0.15 5.84 -1.40
N ASN A 221 0.06 6.30 -2.62
CA ASN A 221 -0.34 7.63 -3.06
C ASN A 221 -0.80 7.60 -4.52
N ARG A 222 -2.11 7.67 -4.74
CA ARG A 222 -2.72 7.74 -6.08
C ARG A 222 -3.05 9.17 -6.52
N TYR A 223 -2.72 10.19 -5.72
CA TYR A 223 -3.09 11.59 -5.99
C TYR A 223 -1.88 12.47 -6.37
N GLY A 224 -0.67 11.88 -6.40
CA GLY A 224 0.54 12.61 -6.75
C GLY A 224 1.01 13.59 -5.70
N LEU A 225 0.78 13.26 -4.43
CA LEU A 225 1.34 13.98 -3.30
C LEU A 225 2.87 13.88 -3.27
N SER A 226 3.53 14.84 -2.64
CA SER A 226 4.97 14.78 -2.35
C SER A 226 5.30 13.63 -1.39
N ASP A 227 6.59 13.27 -1.28
CA ASP A 227 7.04 12.15 -0.45
C ASP A 227 6.62 12.28 1.02
N SER A 228 6.66 13.50 1.55
CA SER A 228 6.23 13.75 2.93
C SER A 228 5.79 15.20 3.15
N TYR A 229 5.00 15.38 4.20
CA TYR A 229 4.54 16.69 4.71
C TYR A 229 4.72 16.75 6.23
N ASP A 230 4.72 17.95 6.77
CA ASP A 230 4.50 18.15 8.21
C ASP A 230 3.10 17.67 8.60
N MET A 231 2.87 17.35 9.87
CA MET A 231 1.60 16.82 10.37
C MET A 231 0.49 17.88 10.30
N SER A 232 -0.02 18.10 9.09
CA SER A 232 -1.09 19.06 8.75
C SER A 232 -2.07 18.44 7.77
N PHE A 233 -3.35 18.80 7.85
CA PHE A 233 -4.38 18.37 6.90
C PHE A 233 -4.37 19.19 5.60
N GLU A 234 -3.88 20.43 5.62
CA GLU A 234 -3.99 21.37 4.49
C GLU A 234 -3.50 20.82 3.13
N PRO A 235 -2.38 20.06 3.03
CA PRO A 235 -1.94 19.50 1.76
C PRO A 235 -2.93 18.48 1.15
N PHE A 236 -3.82 17.91 1.95
CA PHE A 236 -4.77 16.88 1.56
C PHE A 236 -6.18 17.44 1.28
N ARG A 237 -6.48 18.65 1.73
CA ARG A 237 -7.81 19.29 1.66
C ARG A 237 -8.43 19.20 0.27
N ALA A 238 -7.68 19.56 -0.77
CA ALA A 238 -8.18 19.56 -2.14
C ALA A 238 -8.60 18.16 -2.65
N ILE A 239 -8.01 17.09 -2.10
CA ILE A 239 -8.36 15.71 -2.43
C ILE A 239 -9.72 15.37 -1.82
N PHE A 240 -9.93 15.71 -0.54
CA PHE A 240 -11.20 15.47 0.18
C PHE A 240 -12.35 16.32 -0.38
N ASP A 241 -12.06 17.53 -0.85
CA ASP A 241 -13.03 18.40 -1.55
C ASP A 241 -13.37 17.90 -2.97
N GLY A 242 -12.75 16.82 -3.45
CA GLY A 242 -12.91 16.32 -4.82
C GLY A 242 -12.35 17.24 -5.91
N LYS A 243 -11.44 18.16 -5.55
CA LYS A 243 -10.80 19.10 -6.47
C LYS A 243 -9.58 18.51 -7.18
N VAL A 244 -8.95 17.50 -6.58
CA VAL A 244 -7.82 16.76 -7.15
C VAL A 244 -8.32 15.43 -7.68
N GLU A 245 -8.09 15.19 -8.96
CA GLU A 245 -8.40 13.92 -9.57
C GLU A 245 -7.32 12.89 -9.26
N ARG A 246 -7.76 11.64 -9.04
CA ARG A 246 -6.87 10.50 -8.88
C ARG A 246 -5.98 10.34 -10.12
N LYS A 247 -4.67 10.21 -9.95
CA LYS A 247 -3.80 9.70 -11.02
C LYS A 247 -4.09 8.20 -11.16
N GLU A 248 -4.87 7.83 -12.17
CA GLU A 248 -4.94 6.43 -12.55
C GLU A 248 -3.66 6.11 -13.34
N GLU A 249 -3.01 5.01 -13.02
CA GLU A 249 -2.10 4.37 -13.94
C GLU A 249 -2.94 3.87 -15.12
N HIS A 250 -2.98 4.66 -16.18
CA HIS A 250 -3.66 4.27 -17.40
C HIS A 250 -2.83 3.22 -18.11
N THR A 251 -3.21 1.97 -17.97
CA THR A 251 -3.00 1.03 -19.07
C THR A 251 -4.04 1.39 -20.14
N VAL A 252 -3.66 2.19 -21.12
CA VAL A 252 -4.49 2.45 -22.29
C VAL A 252 -4.52 1.15 -23.09
N LEU A 253 -5.57 0.36 -22.89
CA LEU A 253 -5.90 -0.69 -23.84
C LEU A 253 -6.46 0.00 -25.08
N ASP A 254 -5.68 0.08 -26.14
CA ASP A 254 -6.13 0.50 -27.45
C ASP A 254 -7.08 -0.60 -27.98
N VAL A 255 -8.38 -0.36 -27.89
CA VAL A 255 -9.42 -1.30 -28.35
C VAL A 255 -9.42 -1.50 -29.87
N ASN A 256 -8.53 -0.83 -30.62
CA ASN A 256 -8.36 -1.00 -32.05
C ASN A 256 -7.13 -1.84 -32.44
N ALA A 257 -6.35 -2.32 -31.47
CA ALA A 257 -5.32 -3.30 -31.73
C ALA A 257 -5.92 -4.72 -31.81
N PRO A 258 -5.50 -5.56 -32.74
CA PRO A 258 -6.01 -6.93 -32.82
C PRO A 258 -5.65 -7.70 -31.55
N ASN A 259 -6.66 -8.35 -31.02
CA ASN A 259 -6.75 -9.12 -29.80
C ASN A 259 -5.46 -9.94 -29.49
N THR A 260 -4.59 -9.44 -28.63
CA THR A 260 -3.52 -10.23 -28.02
C THR A 260 -3.68 -10.13 -26.51
N GLY A 261 -3.91 -11.27 -25.93
CA GLY A 261 -4.12 -11.72 -24.56
C GLY A 261 -3.76 -10.81 -23.39
N ILE A 262 -4.41 -11.13 -22.30
CA ILE A 262 -4.22 -10.61 -20.92
C ILE A 262 -2.72 -10.36 -20.66
N VAL A 263 -2.36 -9.09 -20.48
CA VAL A 263 -0.99 -8.71 -20.10
C VAL A 263 -0.88 -8.88 -18.59
N ASP A 264 -0.25 -9.96 -18.17
CA ASP A 264 0.16 -10.26 -16.82
C ASP A 264 1.28 -9.28 -16.38
N GLU A 265 1.34 -8.90 -15.10
CA GLU A 265 2.40 -8.02 -14.56
C GLU A 265 3.82 -8.53 -14.85
N SER A 266 3.98 -9.87 -15.04
CA SER A 266 5.22 -10.49 -15.48
C SER A 266 5.71 -9.95 -16.83
N ASN A 267 4.82 -9.63 -17.77
CA ASN A 267 5.17 -9.08 -19.08
C ASN A 267 5.72 -7.65 -19.06
N GLN A 268 5.31 -6.81 -18.08
CA GLN A 268 5.86 -5.44 -17.95
C GLN A 268 7.29 -5.45 -17.41
N ILE A 269 7.63 -6.40 -16.52
CA ILE A 269 8.99 -6.60 -16.04
C ILE A 269 9.87 -7.15 -17.19
N GLU A 270 9.35 -8.07 -17.99
CA GLU A 270 10.05 -8.60 -19.17
C GLU A 270 10.39 -7.51 -20.18
N GLN A 271 9.45 -6.65 -20.57
CA GLN A 271 9.72 -5.53 -21.46
C GLN A 271 10.74 -4.54 -20.90
N SER A 272 10.76 -4.34 -19.58
CA SER A 272 11.71 -3.50 -18.88
C SER A 272 13.14 -4.09 -18.95
N LEU A 273 13.33 -5.37 -18.67
CA LEU A 273 14.65 -6.03 -18.74
C LEU A 273 15.19 -6.13 -20.16
N GLN A 274 14.34 -6.42 -21.15
CA GLN A 274 14.70 -6.39 -22.55
C GLN A 274 15.18 -5.00 -22.99
N THR A 275 14.48 -3.96 -22.58
CA THR A 275 14.85 -2.57 -22.90
C THR A 275 16.19 -2.20 -22.27
N ILE A 276 16.43 -2.58 -21.02
CA ILE A 276 17.69 -2.34 -20.31
C ILE A 276 18.83 -3.08 -20.99
N LEU A 277 18.66 -4.36 -21.33
CA LEU A 277 19.70 -5.14 -22.01
C LEU A 277 20.07 -4.55 -23.37
N ILE A 278 19.08 -4.14 -24.17
CA ILE A 278 19.35 -3.49 -25.47
C ILE A 278 20.10 -2.17 -25.27
N GLN A 279 19.72 -1.36 -24.29
CA GLN A 279 20.42 -0.10 -24.01
C GLN A 279 21.88 -0.33 -23.59
N GLU A 280 22.14 -1.33 -22.77
CA GLU A 280 23.49 -1.70 -22.34
C GLU A 280 24.34 -2.28 -23.50
N CYS A 281 23.73 -3.08 -24.39
CA CYS A 281 24.38 -3.58 -25.62
C CYS A 281 24.70 -2.42 -26.57
N ASN A 282 23.75 -1.51 -26.82
CA ASN A 282 23.93 -0.36 -27.70
C ASN A 282 25.06 0.58 -27.24
N LYS A 283 25.20 0.81 -25.93
CA LYS A 283 26.31 1.57 -25.33
C LYS A 283 27.68 0.95 -25.66
N ARG A 284 27.72 -0.34 -25.99
CA ARG A 284 28.94 -1.13 -26.30
C ARG A 284 29.04 -1.52 -27.78
N ASN A 285 28.24 -0.84 -28.63
CA ASN A 285 28.18 -1.04 -30.08
C ASN A 285 27.72 -2.47 -30.51
N ILE A 286 26.87 -3.12 -29.73
CA ILE A 286 26.22 -4.37 -30.10
C ILE A 286 24.75 -4.05 -30.44
N THR A 287 24.31 -4.44 -31.64
CA THR A 287 22.91 -4.25 -32.06
C THR A 287 22.00 -5.38 -31.53
N LYS A 288 20.70 -5.15 -31.57
CA LYS A 288 19.69 -6.17 -31.16
C LYS A 288 19.82 -7.42 -32.04
N GLU A 289 20.07 -7.23 -33.34
CA GLU A 289 20.23 -8.30 -34.32
C GLU A 289 21.45 -9.17 -33.98
N GLN A 290 22.60 -8.57 -33.70
CA GLN A 290 23.81 -9.28 -33.30
C GLN A 290 23.62 -10.06 -31.98
N LEU A 291 22.90 -9.49 -31.01
CA LEU A 291 22.56 -10.17 -29.77
C LEU A 291 21.67 -11.39 -30.02
N ASP A 292 20.64 -11.26 -30.85
CA ASP A 292 19.70 -12.33 -31.16
C ASP A 292 20.36 -13.45 -31.95
N GLU A 293 21.16 -13.13 -32.96
CA GLU A 293 21.97 -14.10 -33.74
C GLU A 293 22.91 -14.89 -32.81
N TRP A 294 23.60 -14.22 -31.88
CA TRP A 294 24.48 -14.88 -30.95
C TRP A 294 23.69 -15.79 -29.97
N MET A 295 22.53 -15.37 -29.48
CA MET A 295 21.68 -16.18 -28.63
C MET A 295 21.26 -17.47 -29.32
N ILE A 296 20.77 -17.36 -30.55
CA ILE A 296 20.35 -18.52 -31.36
C ILE A 296 21.55 -19.42 -31.69
N ALA A 297 22.68 -18.87 -32.11
CA ALA A 297 23.89 -19.63 -32.43
C ALA A 297 24.47 -20.39 -31.24
N THR A 298 24.24 -19.92 -30.03
CA THR A 298 24.68 -20.56 -28.77
C THR A 298 23.63 -21.49 -28.16
N GLY A 299 22.53 -21.78 -28.88
CA GLY A 299 21.47 -22.69 -28.43
C GLY A 299 20.53 -22.08 -27.38
N ARG A 300 20.52 -20.77 -27.25
CA ARG A 300 19.59 -20.04 -26.38
C ARG A 300 18.29 -19.70 -27.13
N PRO A 301 17.18 -19.46 -26.43
CA PRO A 301 15.97 -18.93 -27.07
C PRO A 301 16.28 -17.56 -27.70
N SER A 302 15.51 -17.17 -28.72
CA SER A 302 15.61 -15.81 -29.29
C SER A 302 15.40 -14.74 -28.23
N PHE A 303 15.91 -13.55 -28.46
CA PHE A 303 15.80 -12.43 -27.52
C PHE A 303 14.35 -12.16 -27.08
N GLU A 304 13.40 -12.30 -27.99
CA GLU A 304 11.97 -12.09 -27.70
C GLU A 304 11.36 -13.18 -26.80
N ASN A 305 11.95 -14.37 -26.79
CA ASN A 305 11.51 -15.52 -26.00
C ASN A 305 12.41 -15.80 -24.77
N ALA A 306 13.34 -14.91 -24.47
CA ALA A 306 14.25 -15.08 -23.34
C ALA A 306 13.51 -14.85 -22.00
N SER A 307 13.77 -15.73 -21.02
CA SER A 307 13.19 -15.58 -19.69
C SER A 307 13.81 -14.40 -18.91
N ASN A 308 13.06 -13.83 -17.96
CA ASN A 308 13.52 -12.75 -17.09
C ASN A 308 14.83 -13.06 -16.37
N ASN A 309 14.98 -14.28 -15.85
CA ASN A 309 16.20 -14.72 -15.18
C ASN A 309 17.41 -14.73 -16.13
N MET A 310 17.19 -15.09 -17.40
CA MET A 310 18.24 -15.07 -18.42
C MET A 310 18.63 -13.63 -18.78
N LEU A 311 17.65 -12.74 -18.98
CA LEU A 311 17.89 -11.33 -19.29
C LEU A 311 18.63 -10.63 -18.14
N ALA A 312 18.22 -10.84 -16.90
CA ALA A 312 18.90 -10.31 -15.73
C ALA A 312 20.35 -10.80 -15.63
N SER A 313 20.59 -12.09 -15.79
CA SER A 313 21.94 -12.67 -15.80
C SER A 313 22.82 -12.11 -16.92
N MET A 314 22.25 -11.79 -18.09
CA MET A 314 22.96 -11.15 -19.20
C MET A 314 23.34 -9.70 -18.89
N ILE A 315 22.46 -8.97 -18.22
CA ILE A 315 22.70 -7.59 -17.76
C ILE A 315 23.82 -7.57 -16.73
N ASP A 316 23.76 -8.45 -15.73
CA ASP A 316 24.76 -8.55 -14.66
C ASP A 316 26.16 -8.92 -15.20
N ASN A 317 26.22 -9.67 -16.31
CA ASN A 317 27.46 -10.11 -16.95
C ASN A 317 27.69 -9.48 -18.32
N ILE A 318 27.25 -8.24 -18.53
CA ILE A 318 27.19 -7.58 -19.84
C ILE A 318 28.53 -7.49 -20.54
N ASP A 319 29.63 -7.23 -19.85
CA ASP A 319 30.96 -7.13 -20.43
C ASP A 319 31.47 -8.50 -20.91
N THR A 320 31.14 -9.57 -20.22
CA THR A 320 31.43 -10.94 -20.65
C THR A 320 30.62 -11.31 -21.90
N LEU A 321 29.32 -10.94 -21.92
CA LEU A 321 28.42 -11.13 -23.03
C LEU A 321 28.95 -10.44 -24.30
N VAL A 322 29.29 -9.17 -24.22
CA VAL A 322 29.84 -8.37 -25.33
C VAL A 322 31.14 -8.97 -25.89
N ASN A 323 32.02 -9.43 -24.98
CA ASN A 323 33.25 -10.12 -25.40
C ASN A 323 32.99 -11.44 -26.12
N GLN A 324 31.95 -12.17 -25.80
CA GLN A 324 31.55 -13.41 -26.45
C GLN A 324 30.96 -13.15 -27.85
N ILE A 325 30.09 -12.14 -27.98
CA ILE A 325 29.50 -11.72 -29.25
C ILE A 325 30.62 -11.28 -30.22
N ASN A 326 31.50 -10.40 -29.76
CA ASN A 326 32.62 -9.90 -30.58
C ASN A 326 33.67 -10.97 -31.00
N LYS A 327 33.74 -12.08 -30.25
CA LYS A 327 34.62 -13.23 -30.63
C LYS A 327 33.95 -14.14 -31.66
N GLY A 328 32.61 -14.22 -31.67
CA GLY A 328 31.85 -15.00 -32.65
C GLY A 328 31.89 -14.42 -34.06
N ASP A 329 32.07 -13.10 -34.22
CA ASP A 329 32.22 -12.44 -35.53
C ASP A 329 33.59 -12.66 -36.22
N LYS A 330 34.49 -13.50 -35.64
CA LYS A 330 35.84 -13.79 -36.15
C LYS A 330 36.05 -15.24 -36.57
N GLN A 331 34.96 -16.00 -36.86
CA GLN A 331 35.09 -17.33 -37.49
C GLN A 331 34.36 -17.41 -38.82
#